data_43c8378ef0cc422f84731f98789c614e
#
_entry.id   43c8378ef0cc422f84731f98789c614e
#
_cell.length_a   1.000
_cell.length_b   1.000
_cell.length_c   1.000
_cell.angle_alpha   90.00
_cell.angle_beta   90.00
_cell.angle_gamma   90.00
#
_symmetry.space_group_name_H-M   'P 1'
#
loop_
_entity.id
_entity.type
_entity.pdbx_description
1 polymer ?
#
loop_
_entity_poly.entity_id
_entity_poly.type
_entity_poly.pdbx_seq_one_letter_code
_entity_poly.pdbx_strand_id
1 'polypeptide(L)'
;AHRSGIHQDGAVKTKDMEKGAYRPIHPTLIGRKDDEKIGFTSQSGKTAVFEIISDAGYPITIQEAVRITPIVKEAAQKVGELPARNIIDIYFNEVFNVKGDFRLVAFEKLAENMFNLKFFHKTEFFDMNAQGNGPLDACLSALKQAGYPQKLVDYEQYAVDGRIFGSGATAMTVIHFEDLDGRTILARGKDESTLKANVKAIFNGLNLMSKN
;
A
#
# COMPACT_ATOMS: atom_id res chain seq x y z
N ALA A 1 -18.60 -12.62 -18.96
CA ALA A 1 -17.87 -12.00 -17.83
C ALA A 1 -18.72 -12.09 -16.56
N HIS A 2 -18.12 -12.53 -15.46
CA HIS A 2 -18.80 -12.64 -14.17
C HIS A 2 -18.83 -11.28 -13.49
N ARG A 3 -20.02 -10.68 -13.32
CA ARG A 3 -20.19 -9.32 -12.77
C ARG A 3 -20.80 -9.29 -11.36
N SER A 4 -21.37 -10.40 -10.89
CA SER A 4 -21.86 -10.51 -9.51
C SER A 4 -20.70 -10.80 -8.56
N GLY A 5 -20.65 -10.12 -7.41
CA GLY A 5 -19.58 -10.30 -6.41
C GLY A 5 -19.41 -11.75 -5.96
N ILE A 6 -20.51 -12.48 -5.73
CA ILE A 6 -20.49 -13.90 -5.36
C ILE A 6 -19.89 -14.75 -6.49
N HIS A 7 -20.25 -14.48 -7.72
CA HIS A 7 -19.76 -15.22 -8.89
C HIS A 7 -18.28 -14.92 -9.16
N GLN A 8 -17.83 -13.67 -8.96
CA GLN A 8 -16.43 -13.29 -9.09
C GLN A 8 -15.56 -13.96 -8.00
N ASP A 9 -16.03 -13.94 -6.77
CA ASP A 9 -15.32 -14.56 -5.64
C ASP A 9 -15.20 -16.10 -5.84
N GLY A 10 -16.26 -16.74 -6.33
CA GLY A 10 -16.23 -18.15 -6.70
C GLY A 10 -15.31 -18.45 -7.88
N ALA A 11 -15.30 -17.60 -8.92
CA ALA A 11 -14.42 -17.75 -10.07
C ALA A 11 -12.94 -17.58 -9.69
N VAL A 12 -12.61 -16.62 -8.79
CA VAL A 12 -11.25 -16.41 -8.26
C VAL A 12 -10.78 -17.61 -7.44
N LYS A 13 -11.60 -18.09 -6.49
CA LYS A 13 -11.25 -19.23 -5.63
C LYS A 13 -11.06 -20.55 -6.38
N THR A 14 -11.66 -20.68 -7.54
CA THR A 14 -11.67 -21.93 -8.32
C THR A 14 -11.01 -21.78 -9.69
N LYS A 15 -10.26 -20.68 -9.93
CA LYS A 15 -9.65 -20.38 -11.24
C LYS A 15 -8.66 -21.44 -11.70
N ASP A 16 -7.95 -22.07 -10.75
CA ASP A 16 -6.93 -23.09 -11.02
C ASP A 16 -7.49 -24.50 -11.05
N MET A 17 -8.80 -24.67 -10.85
CA MET A 17 -9.46 -25.98 -10.98
C MET A 17 -9.76 -26.27 -12.45
N GLU A 18 -9.58 -27.53 -12.87
CA GLU A 18 -9.90 -27.99 -14.22
C GLU A 18 -11.36 -27.68 -14.61
N LYS A 19 -12.27 -27.67 -13.62
CA LYS A 19 -13.64 -27.17 -13.71
C LYS A 19 -13.89 -26.18 -12.59
N GLY A 20 -13.86 -24.88 -12.92
CA GLY A 20 -14.19 -23.83 -11.94
C GLY A 20 -15.69 -23.81 -11.61
N ALA A 21 -16.04 -23.32 -10.40
CA ALA A 21 -17.42 -23.33 -9.88
C ALA A 21 -18.45 -22.66 -10.81
N TYR A 22 -18.04 -21.66 -11.57
CA TYR A 22 -18.89 -20.91 -12.50
C TYR A 22 -18.45 -21.01 -13.96
N ARG A 23 -17.54 -21.95 -14.26
CA ARG A 23 -17.01 -22.23 -15.60
C ARG A 23 -17.11 -23.74 -15.86
N PRO A 24 -18.20 -24.22 -16.46
CA PRO A 24 -18.39 -25.66 -16.68
C PRO A 24 -17.34 -26.25 -17.64
N ILE A 25 -16.71 -25.41 -18.49
CA ILE A 25 -15.61 -25.79 -19.38
C ILE A 25 -14.49 -24.77 -19.23
N HIS A 26 -13.27 -25.23 -18.90
CA HIS A 26 -12.11 -24.37 -18.83
C HIS A 26 -11.78 -23.82 -20.23
N PRO A 27 -11.54 -22.50 -20.39
CA PRO A 27 -11.29 -21.88 -21.70
C PRO A 27 -10.16 -22.54 -22.50
N THR A 28 -9.11 -23.02 -21.84
CA THR A 28 -7.99 -23.69 -22.50
C THR A 28 -8.37 -25.03 -23.17
N LEU A 29 -9.40 -25.72 -22.67
CA LEU A 29 -9.90 -26.98 -23.25
C LEU A 29 -10.60 -26.79 -24.61
N ILE A 30 -10.98 -25.57 -24.91
CA ILE A 30 -11.62 -25.20 -26.20
C ILE A 30 -10.69 -24.28 -27.03
N GLY A 31 -9.37 -24.29 -26.74
CA GLY A 31 -8.37 -23.54 -27.49
C GLY A 31 -8.42 -22.02 -27.31
N ARG A 32 -9.15 -21.52 -26.29
CA ARG A 32 -9.16 -20.09 -25.91
C ARG A 32 -8.13 -19.82 -24.82
N LYS A 33 -7.46 -18.66 -24.91
CA LYS A 33 -6.67 -18.15 -23.78
C LYS A 33 -7.63 -17.76 -22.66
N ASP A 34 -7.22 -17.99 -21.39
CA ASP A 34 -7.99 -17.57 -20.22
C ASP A 34 -7.79 -16.06 -19.99
N ASP A 35 -8.21 -15.28 -21.00
CA ASP A 35 -8.14 -13.81 -21.02
C ASP A 35 -9.35 -13.15 -20.35
N GLU A 36 -10.17 -13.89 -19.58
CA GLU A 36 -11.28 -13.29 -18.86
C GLU A 36 -10.75 -12.35 -17.78
N LYS A 37 -10.65 -11.07 -18.15
CA LYS A 37 -10.42 -10.00 -17.18
C LYS A 37 -11.63 -9.95 -16.26
N ILE A 38 -11.40 -10.21 -14.98
CA ILE A 38 -12.41 -10.02 -13.94
C ILE A 38 -12.59 -8.51 -13.78
N GLY A 39 -13.66 -7.98 -14.39
CA GLY A 39 -14.04 -6.58 -14.22
C GLY A 39 -14.49 -6.33 -12.78
N PHE A 40 -14.03 -5.26 -12.15
CA PHE A 40 -14.44 -4.88 -10.79
C PHE A 40 -15.68 -4.00 -10.85
N THR A 41 -16.72 -4.41 -10.12
CA THR A 41 -17.95 -3.64 -9.94
C THR A 41 -18.20 -3.35 -8.47
N SER A 42 -19.18 -2.50 -8.15
CA SER A 42 -19.57 -2.23 -6.77
C SER A 42 -19.99 -3.47 -5.97
N GLN A 43 -20.35 -4.56 -6.65
CA GLN A 43 -20.70 -5.86 -6.04
C GLN A 43 -19.47 -6.74 -5.76
N SER A 44 -18.32 -6.42 -6.32
CA SER A 44 -17.08 -7.16 -6.12
C SER A 44 -16.55 -6.97 -4.69
N GLY A 45 -15.85 -7.98 -4.16
CA GLY A 45 -15.33 -7.98 -2.79
C GLY A 45 -13.83 -7.72 -2.69
N LYS A 46 -13.31 -7.77 -1.45
CA LYS A 46 -11.89 -7.62 -1.14
C LYS A 46 -10.99 -8.63 -1.86
N THR A 47 -11.49 -9.82 -2.11
CA THR A 47 -10.76 -10.89 -2.84
C THR A 47 -10.45 -10.45 -4.26
N ALA A 48 -11.41 -9.82 -4.97
CA ALA A 48 -11.18 -9.30 -6.31
C ALA A 48 -10.13 -8.16 -6.33
N VAL A 49 -10.15 -7.27 -5.33
CA VAL A 49 -9.12 -6.23 -5.17
C VAL A 49 -7.75 -6.85 -4.95
N PHE A 50 -7.66 -7.82 -4.02
CA PHE A 50 -6.42 -8.53 -3.73
C PHE A 50 -5.84 -9.20 -4.98
N GLU A 51 -6.65 -9.97 -5.71
CA GLU A 51 -6.24 -10.69 -6.92
C GLU A 51 -5.78 -9.74 -8.04
N ILE A 52 -6.53 -8.67 -8.30
CA ILE A 52 -6.16 -7.69 -9.34
C ILE A 52 -4.79 -7.09 -9.07
N ILE A 53 -4.50 -6.72 -7.82
CA ILE A 53 -3.24 -6.09 -7.44
C ILE A 53 -2.11 -7.13 -7.41
N SER A 54 -2.37 -8.32 -6.87
CA SER A 54 -1.42 -9.42 -6.81
C SER A 54 -1.05 -9.95 -8.20
N ASP A 55 -2.03 -10.14 -9.09
CA ASP A 55 -1.81 -10.57 -10.48
C ASP A 55 -1.02 -9.52 -11.30
N ALA A 56 -1.11 -8.24 -10.92
CA ALA A 56 -0.27 -7.18 -11.46
C ALA A 56 1.16 -7.19 -10.91
N GLY A 57 1.48 -8.10 -9.97
CA GLY A 57 2.81 -8.26 -9.38
C GLY A 57 3.11 -7.35 -8.20
N TYR A 58 2.12 -6.63 -7.67
CA TYR A 58 2.33 -5.73 -6.53
C TYR A 58 2.09 -6.44 -5.19
N PRO A 59 2.95 -6.20 -4.18
CA PRO A 59 2.76 -6.77 -2.84
C PRO A 59 1.54 -6.14 -2.16
N ILE A 60 0.59 -6.96 -1.77
CA ILE A 60 -0.60 -6.54 -1.03
C ILE A 60 -0.95 -7.57 0.04
N THR A 61 -1.38 -7.10 1.21
CA THR A 61 -1.95 -7.94 2.26
C THR A 61 -3.48 -7.94 2.20
N ILE A 62 -4.10 -8.96 2.79
CA ILE A 62 -5.57 -9.01 2.91
C ILE A 62 -6.10 -7.79 3.71
N GLN A 63 -5.37 -7.32 4.71
CA GLN A 63 -5.75 -6.15 5.50
C GLN A 63 -5.75 -4.88 4.64
N GLU A 64 -4.73 -4.69 3.79
CA GLU A 64 -4.69 -3.60 2.82
C GLU A 64 -5.85 -3.70 1.82
N ALA A 65 -6.13 -4.89 1.29
CA ALA A 65 -7.27 -5.11 0.40
C ALA A 65 -8.61 -4.77 1.08
N VAL A 66 -8.80 -5.15 2.35
CA VAL A 66 -9.99 -4.77 3.13
C VAL A 66 -10.11 -3.26 3.24
N ARG A 67 -9.02 -2.57 3.57
CA ARG A 67 -8.99 -1.11 3.75
C ARG A 67 -9.32 -0.34 2.48
N ILE A 68 -8.77 -0.75 1.33
CA ILE A 68 -8.96 -0.04 0.05
C ILE A 68 -10.24 -0.43 -0.68
N THR A 69 -10.84 -1.59 -0.39
CA THR A 69 -12.05 -2.07 -1.06
C THR A 69 -13.21 -1.06 -1.04
N PRO A 70 -13.54 -0.38 0.07
CA PRO A 70 -14.60 0.65 0.08
C PRO A 70 -14.34 1.77 -0.92
N ILE A 71 -13.08 2.23 -1.04
CA ILE A 71 -12.67 3.31 -1.95
C ILE A 71 -12.83 2.86 -3.41
N VAL A 72 -12.39 1.62 -3.70
CA VAL A 72 -12.55 1.02 -5.04
C VAL A 72 -14.02 0.85 -5.40
N LYS A 73 -14.87 0.45 -4.44
CA LYS A 73 -16.33 0.33 -4.65
C LYS A 73 -16.98 1.67 -4.94
N GLU A 74 -16.62 2.71 -4.21
CA GLU A 74 -17.14 4.07 -4.46
C GLU A 74 -16.75 4.55 -5.86
N ALA A 75 -15.50 4.32 -6.29
CA ALA A 75 -15.06 4.64 -7.64
C ALA A 75 -15.84 3.84 -8.70
N ALA A 76 -16.06 2.53 -8.46
CA ALA A 76 -16.81 1.66 -9.37
C ALA A 76 -18.30 2.06 -9.50
N GLN A 77 -18.91 2.57 -8.41
CA GLN A 77 -20.30 3.06 -8.46
C GLN A 77 -20.48 4.21 -9.46
N LYS A 78 -19.46 5.03 -9.65
CA LYS A 78 -19.51 6.20 -10.56
C LYS A 78 -19.42 5.82 -12.04
N VAL A 79 -18.75 4.69 -12.36
CA VAL A 79 -18.45 4.29 -13.74
C VAL A 79 -19.05 2.93 -14.13
N GLY A 80 -19.69 2.22 -13.19
CA GLY A 80 -20.26 0.89 -13.37
C GLY A 80 -19.25 -0.23 -13.26
N GLU A 81 -18.23 -0.26 -14.11
CA GLU A 81 -17.12 -1.23 -14.08
C GLU A 81 -15.77 -0.48 -14.05
N LEU A 82 -14.96 -0.75 -13.03
CA LEU A 82 -13.68 -0.08 -12.83
C LEU A 82 -12.55 -0.88 -13.47
N PRO A 83 -11.78 -0.31 -14.40
CA PRO A 83 -10.60 -0.95 -14.98
C PRO A 83 -9.53 -1.26 -13.93
N ALA A 84 -8.79 -2.37 -14.09
CA ALA A 84 -7.71 -2.78 -13.20
C ALA A 84 -6.67 -1.68 -12.94
N ARG A 85 -6.33 -0.88 -13.96
CA ARG A 85 -5.41 0.24 -13.84
C ARG A 85 -5.85 1.25 -12.77
N ASN A 86 -7.13 1.60 -12.75
CA ASN A 86 -7.65 2.54 -11.76
C ASN A 86 -7.60 1.97 -10.32
N ILE A 87 -7.77 0.65 -10.18
CA ILE A 87 -7.62 -0.03 -8.89
C ILE A 87 -6.17 0.02 -8.42
N ILE A 88 -5.23 -0.19 -9.34
CA ILE A 88 -3.80 -0.08 -9.08
C ILE A 88 -3.44 1.37 -8.68
N ASP A 89 -3.99 2.38 -9.35
CA ASP A 89 -3.78 3.79 -8.99
C ASP A 89 -4.31 4.10 -7.57
N ILE A 90 -5.49 3.58 -7.22
CA ILE A 90 -6.05 3.69 -5.87
C ILE A 90 -5.12 2.99 -4.85
N TYR A 91 -4.66 1.78 -5.16
CA TYR A 91 -3.71 1.06 -4.32
C TYR A 91 -2.44 1.88 -4.06
N PHE A 92 -1.83 2.47 -5.09
CA PHE A 92 -0.64 3.30 -4.91
C PHE A 92 -0.90 4.52 -4.03
N ASN A 93 -2.04 5.17 -4.19
CA ASN A 93 -2.41 6.34 -3.39
C ASN A 93 -2.66 5.99 -1.92
N GLU A 94 -3.30 4.86 -1.65
CA GLU A 94 -3.69 4.45 -0.30
C GLU A 94 -2.60 3.66 0.45
N VAL A 95 -1.57 3.18 -0.25
CA VAL A 95 -0.52 2.36 0.37
C VAL A 95 0.84 3.07 0.38
N PHE A 96 1.21 3.74 -0.72
CA PHE A 96 2.53 4.37 -0.87
C PHE A 96 2.53 5.89 -0.85
N ASN A 97 1.38 6.54 -1.04
CA ASN A 97 1.24 7.99 -1.07
C ASN A 97 0.05 8.43 -0.20
N VAL A 98 -0.02 7.89 1.01
CA VAL A 98 -1.12 8.14 1.93
C VAL A 98 -1.21 9.62 2.27
N LYS A 99 -2.28 10.27 1.84
CA LYS A 99 -2.55 11.67 2.16
C LYS A 99 -3.13 11.79 3.55
N GLY A 100 -2.74 12.82 4.28
CA GLY A 100 -3.21 13.12 5.62
C GLY A 100 -2.59 14.40 6.15
N ASP A 101 -2.65 14.57 7.46
CA ASP A 101 -2.20 15.78 8.16
C ASP A 101 -0.67 15.93 8.17
N PHE A 102 0.06 14.81 8.06
CA PHE A 102 1.51 14.81 8.02
C PHE A 102 2.03 14.84 6.58
N ARG A 103 2.85 15.83 6.26
CA ARG A 103 3.46 15.98 4.93
C ARG A 103 4.97 16.12 5.05
N LEU A 104 5.70 15.10 4.60
CA LEU A 104 7.16 15.12 4.51
C LEU A 104 7.61 16.19 3.50
N VAL A 105 8.56 17.03 3.88
CA VAL A 105 9.22 18.02 3.01
C VAL A 105 10.61 17.54 2.64
N ALA A 106 11.45 17.23 3.63
CA ALA A 106 12.80 16.74 3.42
C ALA A 106 13.26 15.86 4.58
N PHE A 107 14.16 14.94 4.27
CA PHE A 107 14.92 14.20 5.26
C PHE A 107 16.35 14.01 4.74
N GLU A 108 17.31 14.57 5.45
CA GLU A 108 18.68 14.66 5.01
C GLU A 108 19.64 14.17 6.09
N LYS A 109 20.69 13.46 5.66
CA LYS A 109 21.79 13.08 6.54
C LYS A 109 22.77 14.23 6.60
N LEU A 110 23.00 14.78 7.80
CA LEU A 110 23.93 15.89 8.04
C LEU A 110 25.33 15.40 8.44
N ALA A 111 25.39 14.32 9.25
CA ALA A 111 26.62 13.68 9.72
C ALA A 111 26.35 12.18 9.96
N GLU A 112 27.32 11.44 10.46
CA GLU A 112 27.22 9.97 10.60
C GLU A 112 25.93 9.52 11.29
N ASN A 113 25.57 10.12 12.42
CA ASN A 113 24.38 9.79 13.20
C ASN A 113 23.44 10.99 13.37
N MET A 114 23.60 12.05 12.57
CA MET A 114 22.81 13.26 12.63
C MET A 114 21.99 13.44 11.37
N PHE A 115 20.70 13.69 11.53
CA PHE A 115 19.74 13.87 10.44
C PHE A 115 18.90 15.12 10.68
N ASN A 116 18.47 15.74 9.59
CA ASN A 116 17.50 16.83 9.61
C ASN A 116 16.18 16.33 9.01
N LEU A 117 15.06 16.53 9.71
CA LEU A 117 13.71 16.22 9.27
C LEU A 117 12.91 17.52 9.14
N LYS A 118 12.35 17.75 7.94
CA LYS A 118 11.43 18.85 7.67
C LYS A 118 10.08 18.31 7.28
N PHE A 119 9.03 18.74 7.97
CA PHE A 119 7.68 18.29 7.68
C PHE A 119 6.63 19.33 8.11
N PHE A 120 5.43 19.15 7.60
CA PHE A 120 4.23 19.82 8.10
C PHE A 120 3.35 18.83 8.84
N HIS A 121 2.78 19.26 9.95
CA HIS A 121 1.57 18.69 10.53
C HIS A 121 0.46 19.73 10.42
N LYS A 122 -0.55 19.44 9.61
CA LYS A 122 -1.57 20.41 9.19
C LYS A 122 -0.91 21.65 8.56
N THR A 123 -0.99 22.79 9.22
CA THR A 123 -0.40 24.07 8.76
C THR A 123 0.92 24.39 9.46
N GLU A 124 1.29 23.68 10.52
CA GLU A 124 2.49 23.93 11.31
C GLU A 124 3.70 23.29 10.65
N PHE A 125 4.78 24.05 10.53
CA PHE A 125 6.06 23.59 9.94
C PHE A 125 7.07 23.25 11.04
N PHE A 126 7.71 22.10 10.90
CA PHE A 126 8.74 21.59 11.78
C PHE A 126 10.06 21.42 11.01
N ASP A 127 11.16 21.89 11.60
CA ASP A 127 12.54 21.72 11.11
C ASP A 127 13.38 21.20 12.28
N MET A 128 13.61 19.89 12.32
CA MET A 128 14.15 19.17 13.48
C MET A 128 15.46 18.48 13.16
N ASN A 129 16.48 18.71 13.97
CA ASN A 129 17.72 17.93 13.96
C ASN A 129 17.61 16.82 15.01
N ALA A 130 17.91 15.59 14.64
CA ALA A 130 17.87 14.46 15.55
C ALA A 130 19.02 13.50 15.30
N GLN A 131 19.45 12.85 16.37
CA GLN A 131 20.42 11.76 16.33
C GLN A 131 19.69 10.42 16.33
N GLY A 132 20.27 9.43 15.64
CA GLY A 132 19.80 8.07 15.64
C GLY A 132 20.84 7.12 15.05
N ASN A 133 20.76 5.84 15.43
CA ASN A 133 21.65 4.79 14.90
C ASN A 133 21.40 4.47 13.43
N GLY A 134 20.35 5.04 12.85
CA GLY A 134 19.98 4.91 11.45
C GLY A 134 18.81 5.84 11.08
N PRO A 135 18.40 5.86 9.80
CA PRO A 135 17.36 6.77 9.32
C PRO A 135 16.01 6.62 10.03
N LEU A 136 15.59 5.39 10.34
CA LEU A 136 14.33 5.12 11.05
C LEU A 136 14.38 5.70 12.47
N ASP A 137 15.44 5.36 13.23
CA ASP A 137 15.61 5.80 14.60
C ASP A 137 15.72 7.34 14.69
N ALA A 138 16.49 7.95 13.80
CA ALA A 138 16.60 9.42 13.74
C ALA A 138 15.28 10.11 13.40
N CYS A 139 14.51 9.56 12.44
CA CYS A 139 13.20 10.10 12.09
C CYS A 139 12.22 10.01 13.26
N LEU A 140 12.15 8.85 13.93
CA LEU A 140 11.30 8.66 15.12
C LEU A 140 11.72 9.56 16.29
N SER A 141 13.04 9.75 16.47
CA SER A 141 13.58 10.69 17.48
C SER A 141 13.16 12.13 17.18
N ALA A 142 13.24 12.57 15.93
CA ALA A 142 12.78 13.90 15.51
C ALA A 142 11.28 14.09 15.74
N LEU A 143 10.47 13.11 15.36
CA LEU A 143 9.01 13.13 15.57
C LEU A 143 8.66 13.18 17.06
N LYS A 144 9.36 12.41 17.90
CA LYS A 144 9.18 12.43 19.35
C LYS A 144 9.48 13.82 19.93
N GLN A 145 10.57 14.46 19.50
CA GLN A 145 10.92 15.83 19.92
C GLN A 145 9.87 16.85 19.47
N ALA A 146 9.24 16.64 18.31
CA ALA A 146 8.16 17.48 17.82
C ALA A 146 6.80 17.20 18.49
N GLY A 147 6.73 16.28 19.46
CA GLY A 147 5.49 15.94 20.17
C GLY A 147 4.65 14.81 19.54
N TYR A 148 5.20 14.09 18.56
CA TYR A 148 4.55 12.98 17.86
C TYR A 148 5.28 11.63 18.09
N PRO A 149 5.35 11.12 19.34
CA PRO A 149 6.03 9.85 19.62
C PRO A 149 5.29 8.70 18.95
N GLN A 150 6.06 7.78 18.35
CA GLN A 150 5.53 6.59 17.71
C GLN A 150 6.19 5.35 18.29
N LYS A 151 5.43 4.26 18.42
CA LYS A 151 5.95 2.97 18.82
C LYS A 151 6.11 2.09 17.59
N LEU A 152 7.35 1.96 17.11
CA LEU A 152 7.72 1.01 16.08
C LEU A 152 7.80 -0.39 16.70
N VAL A 153 7.02 -1.33 16.18
CA VAL A 153 7.00 -2.73 16.65
C VAL A 153 8.00 -3.56 15.86
N ASP A 154 7.98 -3.40 14.52
CA ASP A 154 8.82 -4.15 13.61
C ASP A 154 8.99 -3.41 12.28
N TYR A 155 10.05 -3.74 11.53
CA TYR A 155 10.24 -3.23 10.19
C TYR A 155 11.02 -4.21 9.32
N GLU A 156 10.74 -4.18 8.03
CA GLU A 156 11.45 -4.93 6.99
C GLU A 156 11.89 -4.00 5.87
N GLN A 157 13.08 -4.29 5.32
CA GLN A 157 13.63 -3.57 4.17
C GLN A 157 14.09 -4.57 3.12
N TYR A 158 13.71 -4.34 1.87
CA TYR A 158 14.16 -5.17 0.76
C TYR A 158 14.19 -4.39 -0.55
N ALA A 159 15.02 -4.87 -1.48
CA ALA A 159 15.03 -4.36 -2.84
C ALA A 159 13.92 -5.04 -3.64
N VAL A 160 13.18 -4.25 -4.41
CA VAL A 160 12.17 -4.75 -5.33
C VAL A 160 12.67 -4.56 -6.76
N ASP A 161 12.42 -5.55 -7.63
CA ASP A 161 12.75 -5.45 -9.05
C ASP A 161 12.04 -4.22 -9.65
N GLY A 162 12.83 -3.30 -10.19
CA GLY A 162 12.33 -2.05 -10.76
C GLY A 162 11.34 -2.24 -11.90
N ARG A 163 11.33 -3.41 -12.54
CA ARG A 163 10.34 -3.76 -13.57
C ARG A 163 8.91 -3.76 -13.04
N ILE A 164 8.72 -4.06 -11.75
CA ILE A 164 7.42 -4.04 -11.08
C ILE A 164 6.94 -2.59 -10.86
N PHE A 165 7.86 -1.66 -10.58
CA PHE A 165 7.54 -0.26 -10.24
C PHE A 165 7.94 0.76 -11.32
N GLY A 166 8.41 0.31 -12.48
CA GLY A 166 8.63 1.16 -13.66
C GLY A 166 9.96 1.92 -13.73
N SER A 167 10.92 1.66 -12.84
CA SER A 167 12.27 2.25 -12.85
C SER A 167 13.27 1.32 -12.17
N GLY A 168 14.56 1.58 -12.19
CA GLY A 168 15.64 0.76 -11.64
C GLY A 168 15.38 0.14 -10.25
N ALA A 169 16.39 -0.36 -9.56
CA ALA A 169 16.21 -0.98 -8.24
C ALA A 169 15.51 -0.02 -7.28
N THR A 170 14.37 -0.44 -6.75
CA THR A 170 13.57 0.34 -5.80
C THR A 170 13.68 -0.29 -4.41
N ALA A 171 14.06 0.50 -3.41
CA ALA A 171 14.00 0.09 -2.03
C ALA A 171 12.55 0.16 -1.53
N MET A 172 12.11 -0.87 -0.84
CA MET A 172 10.83 -0.91 -0.13
C MET A 172 11.08 -1.09 1.37
N THR A 173 10.38 -0.29 2.15
CA THR A 173 10.33 -0.42 3.60
C THR A 173 8.90 -0.71 4.01
N VAL A 174 8.71 -1.72 4.82
CA VAL A 174 7.46 -2.05 5.51
C VAL A 174 7.68 -1.81 6.98
N ILE A 175 6.78 -1.08 7.63
CA ILE A 175 6.82 -0.81 9.06
C ILE A 175 5.52 -1.22 9.73
N HIS A 176 5.63 -1.64 10.97
CA HIS A 176 4.52 -1.96 11.85
C HIS A 176 4.56 -1.00 13.03
N PHE A 177 3.59 -0.11 13.10
CA PHE A 177 3.37 0.75 14.25
C PHE A 177 2.28 0.18 15.15
N GLU A 178 2.39 0.45 16.45
CA GLU A 178 1.31 0.25 17.41
C GLU A 178 0.62 1.60 17.66
N ASP A 179 -0.70 1.66 17.48
CA ASP A 179 -1.50 2.82 17.81
C ASP A 179 -1.76 2.92 19.32
N LEU A 180 -2.47 3.98 19.74
CA LEU A 180 -2.78 4.21 21.15
C LEU A 180 -3.70 3.14 21.76
N ASP A 181 -4.44 2.42 20.93
CA ASP A 181 -5.33 1.32 21.33
C ASP A 181 -4.62 -0.05 21.28
N GLY A 182 -3.32 -0.08 20.98
CA GLY A 182 -2.52 -1.30 20.88
C GLY A 182 -2.72 -2.08 19.56
N ARG A 183 -3.38 -1.49 18.56
CA ARG A 183 -3.56 -2.12 17.24
C ARG A 183 -2.33 -1.89 16.37
N THR A 184 -1.92 -2.92 15.64
CA THR A 184 -0.81 -2.81 14.70
C THR A 184 -1.28 -2.24 13.36
N ILE A 185 -0.62 -1.18 12.91
CA ILE A 185 -0.82 -0.54 11.62
C ILE A 185 0.39 -0.84 10.73
N LEU A 186 0.13 -1.47 9.59
CA LEU A 186 1.13 -1.72 8.57
C LEU A 186 1.16 -0.54 7.60
N ALA A 187 2.36 0.02 7.38
CA ALA A 187 2.60 1.05 6.40
C ALA A 187 3.81 0.73 5.51
N ARG A 188 3.79 1.22 4.28
CA ARG A 188 4.84 0.98 3.30
C ARG A 188 5.41 2.28 2.78
N GLY A 189 6.70 2.25 2.46
CA GLY A 189 7.37 3.32 1.74
C GLY A 189 8.22 2.75 0.61
N LYS A 190 8.30 3.45 -0.50
CA LYS A 190 9.18 3.07 -1.62
C LYS A 190 9.91 4.28 -2.16
N ASP A 191 11.18 4.09 -2.52
CA ASP A 191 12.03 5.08 -3.18
C ASP A 191 13.26 4.37 -3.78
N GLU A 192 13.97 5.03 -4.67
CA GLU A 192 15.30 4.57 -5.12
C GLU A 192 16.32 4.61 -3.98
N SER A 193 16.15 5.51 -3.02
CA SER A 193 16.94 5.63 -1.81
C SER A 193 16.26 4.91 -0.64
N THR A 194 16.97 3.97 -0.02
CA THR A 194 16.53 3.29 1.22
C THR A 194 16.20 4.29 2.32
N LEU A 195 17.01 5.35 2.48
CA LEU A 195 16.76 6.42 3.43
C LEU A 195 15.38 7.07 3.22
N LYS A 196 15.05 7.42 1.97
CA LYS A 196 13.76 8.02 1.63
C LYS A 196 12.62 7.02 1.75
N ALA A 197 12.82 5.75 1.38
CA ALA A 197 11.82 4.70 1.55
C ALA A 197 11.41 4.54 3.02
N ASN A 198 12.38 4.56 3.94
CA ASN A 198 12.16 4.48 5.38
C ASN A 198 11.26 5.62 5.88
N VAL A 199 11.60 6.84 5.54
CA VAL A 199 10.86 8.01 6.03
C VAL A 199 9.47 8.11 5.40
N LYS A 200 9.34 7.75 4.12
CA LYS A 200 8.02 7.65 3.47
C LYS A 200 7.12 6.61 4.15
N ALA A 201 7.67 5.46 4.57
CA ALA A 201 6.92 4.46 5.32
C ALA A 201 6.38 5.04 6.64
N ILE A 202 7.23 5.77 7.40
CA ILE A 202 6.83 6.42 8.65
C ILE A 202 5.70 7.42 8.40
N PHE A 203 5.84 8.33 7.42
CA PHE A 203 4.81 9.35 7.14
C PHE A 203 3.50 8.75 6.62
N ASN A 204 3.57 7.68 5.83
CA ASN A 204 2.37 6.93 5.45
C ASN A 204 1.69 6.29 6.67
N GLY A 205 2.47 5.76 7.62
CA GLY A 205 1.96 5.22 8.88
C GLY A 205 1.27 6.26 9.74
N LEU A 206 1.90 7.44 9.93
CA LEU A 206 1.29 8.58 10.64
C LEU A 206 -0.05 8.99 10.05
N ASN A 207 -0.11 9.09 8.72
CA ASN A 207 -1.34 9.45 8.02
C ASN A 207 -2.42 8.36 8.08
N LEU A 208 -2.03 7.09 8.15
CA LEU A 208 -2.99 5.99 8.38
C LEU A 208 -3.55 6.01 9.79
N MET A 209 -2.72 6.29 10.80
CA MET A 209 -3.18 6.42 12.20
C MET A 209 -4.15 7.60 12.39
N SER A 210 -3.92 8.71 11.68
CA SER A 210 -4.78 9.91 11.78
C SER A 210 -6.15 9.72 11.09
N LYS A 211 -6.34 8.67 10.26
CA LYS A 211 -7.60 8.37 9.58
C LYS A 211 -8.52 7.44 10.38
N ASN A 212 -8.00 6.81 11.42
CA ASN A 212 -8.73 5.89 12.30
C ASN A 212 -9.22 6.64 13.54
#